data_1e5881759893f8952b83997d91e7273a
#
_entry.id   1e5881759893f8952b83997d91e7273a
#
_cell.length_a   1.000
_cell.length_b   1.000
_cell.length_c   1.000
_cell.angle_alpha   90.00
_cell.angle_beta   90.00
_cell.angle_gamma   90.00
#
_symmetry.space_group_name_H-M   'P 1'
#
loop_
_entity.id
_entity.type
_entity.pdbx_description
1 polymer ?
#
loop_
_entity_poly.entity_id
_entity_poly.type
_entity_poly.pdbx_seq_one_letter_code
_entity_poly.pdbx_strand_id
1 'polypeptide(L)'
;WFIEAHQFRVDTAGGIGRPTPEGAHRDGVDFVAVLMLERHAIKGGETRVFEAEGPRGVRFTLQRPWSTVLLDDERVIHETSPIQPLADHGWRDTLVLTFRQGGFQSET
;
A
#
# COMPACT_ATOMS: atom_id res chain seq x y z
N TRP A 1 1.42 14.11 -16.85
CA TRP A 1 0.96 13.28 -15.72
C TRP A 1 0.57 14.18 -14.56
N PHE A 2 -0.55 13.83 -13.92
CA PHE A 2 -0.99 14.45 -12.68
C PHE A 2 -0.63 13.51 -11.56
N ILE A 3 0.24 13.94 -10.66
CA ILE A 3 0.82 13.08 -9.62
C ILE A 3 0.39 13.61 -8.26
N GLU A 4 -0.19 12.73 -7.43
CA GLU A 4 -0.48 13.03 -6.03
C GLU A 4 0.43 12.19 -5.14
N ALA A 5 0.91 12.81 -4.07
CA ALA A 5 1.76 12.14 -3.09
C ALA A 5 1.06 12.15 -1.73
N HIS A 6 0.93 10.96 -1.12
CA HIS A 6 0.30 10.80 0.19
C HIS A 6 1.24 10.01 1.09
N GLN A 7 1.51 10.55 2.26
CA GLN A 7 2.25 9.80 3.28
C GLN A 7 1.25 9.18 4.25
N PHE A 8 1.44 7.88 4.53
CA PHE A 8 0.60 7.15 5.47
C PHE A 8 1.44 6.59 6.62
N ARG A 9 0.92 6.75 7.81
CA ARG A 9 1.40 6.00 8.98
C ARG A 9 0.28 5.11 9.48
N VAL A 10 0.55 3.82 9.57
CA VAL A 10 -0.33 2.87 10.26
C VAL A 10 0.43 2.40 11.49
N ASP A 11 -0.16 2.56 12.66
CA ASP A 11 0.48 2.17 13.91
C ASP A 11 -0.30 1.07 14.62
N THR A 12 0.28 0.56 15.70
CA THR A 12 -0.30 -0.50 16.50
C THR A 12 -0.82 -0.01 17.86
N ALA A 13 -1.10 1.28 17.98
CA ALA A 13 -1.56 1.86 19.25
C ALA A 13 -2.85 1.21 19.76
N GLY A 14 -3.73 0.78 18.85
CA GLY A 14 -4.95 0.06 19.19
C GLY A 14 -4.81 -1.46 19.11
N GLY A 15 -3.60 -1.99 18.96
CA GLY A 15 -3.32 -3.41 18.80
C GLY A 15 -2.91 -3.74 17.36
N ILE A 16 -3.86 -4.11 16.51
CA ILE A 16 -3.59 -4.44 15.12
C ILE A 16 -3.79 -3.19 14.26
N GLY A 17 -2.80 -2.87 13.41
CA GLY A 17 -2.94 -1.83 12.40
C GLY A 17 -3.37 -2.43 11.06
N ARG A 18 -4.20 -1.71 10.31
CA ARG A 18 -4.76 -2.19 9.04
C ARG A 18 -4.44 -1.22 7.90
N PRO A 19 -3.38 -1.49 7.11
CA PRO A 19 -3.02 -0.61 5.98
C PRO A 19 -4.10 -0.50 4.92
N THR A 20 -4.81 -1.60 4.63
CA THR A 20 -5.92 -1.62 3.67
C THR A 20 -7.15 -2.26 4.33
N PRO A 21 -7.88 -1.50 5.16
CA PRO A 21 -9.02 -2.08 5.91
C PRO A 21 -10.10 -2.68 5.00
N GLU A 22 -10.26 -2.17 3.79
CA GLU A 22 -11.22 -2.66 2.81
C GLU A 22 -10.78 -3.94 2.12
N GLY A 23 -9.54 -4.39 2.30
CA GLY A 23 -8.97 -5.54 1.59
C GLY A 23 -8.44 -5.17 0.21
N ALA A 24 -8.45 -6.13 -0.72
CA ALA A 24 -7.92 -5.92 -2.06
C ALA A 24 -8.78 -4.92 -2.85
N HIS A 25 -8.13 -3.96 -3.48
CA HIS A 25 -8.79 -2.83 -4.14
C HIS A 25 -7.96 -2.24 -5.28
N ARG A 26 -8.59 -1.35 -6.02
CA ARG A 26 -7.96 -0.43 -6.97
C ARG A 26 -8.08 0.98 -6.43
N ASP A 27 -7.14 1.85 -6.81
CA ASP A 27 -7.18 3.25 -6.42
C ASP A 27 -7.94 4.14 -7.42
N GLY A 28 -8.20 3.62 -8.60
CA GLY A 28 -8.94 4.35 -9.64
C GLY A 28 -8.07 5.33 -10.43
N VAL A 29 -6.80 5.05 -10.56
CA VAL A 29 -5.83 5.85 -11.31
C VAL A 29 -5.15 5.00 -12.38
N ASP A 30 -4.16 5.55 -13.09
CA ASP A 30 -3.43 4.79 -14.10
C ASP A 30 -2.34 3.94 -13.46
N PHE A 31 -1.49 4.53 -12.65
CA PHE A 31 -0.40 3.84 -11.97
C PHE A 31 -0.31 4.26 -10.51
N VAL A 32 0.20 3.35 -9.68
CA VAL A 32 0.47 3.61 -8.27
C VAL A 32 1.88 3.15 -7.96
N ALA A 33 2.62 3.98 -7.25
CA ALA A 33 3.90 3.60 -6.65
C ALA A 33 3.74 3.61 -5.13
N VAL A 34 4.12 2.52 -4.48
CA VAL A 34 4.16 2.46 -3.02
C VAL A 34 5.62 2.31 -2.59
N LEU A 35 6.10 3.30 -1.85
CA LEU A 35 7.48 3.34 -1.36
C LEU A 35 7.48 3.12 0.15
N MET A 36 8.25 2.16 0.60
CA MET A 36 8.44 1.93 2.03
C MET A 36 9.36 3.01 2.60
N LEU A 37 8.89 3.72 3.63
CA LEU A 37 9.72 4.68 4.35
C LEU A 37 10.32 4.05 5.59
N GLU A 38 9.48 3.46 6.45
CA GLU A 38 9.97 2.83 7.69
C GLU A 38 9.02 1.74 8.17
N ARG A 39 9.61 0.65 8.61
CA ARG A 39 8.94 -0.37 9.42
C ARG A 39 9.62 -0.39 10.78
N HIS A 40 8.83 -0.24 11.84
CA HIS A 40 9.37 -0.25 13.18
C HIS A 40 8.59 -1.20 14.09
N ALA A 41 9.26 -2.20 14.63
CA ALA A 41 8.74 -3.11 15.65
C ALA A 41 7.38 -3.73 15.26
N ILE A 42 7.27 -4.20 14.01
CA ILE A 42 6.05 -4.84 13.50
C ILE A 42 6.36 -6.15 12.79
N LYS A 43 5.37 -7.03 12.77
CA LYS A 43 5.29 -8.18 11.86
C LYS A 43 4.02 -8.04 11.03
N GLY A 44 3.94 -8.76 9.92
CA GLY A 44 2.84 -8.62 8.97
C GLY A 44 3.10 -7.50 7.98
N GLY A 45 2.04 -6.94 7.41
CA GLY A 45 2.16 -5.94 6.37
C GLY A 45 2.68 -6.51 5.06
N GLU A 46 2.25 -7.72 4.72
CA GLU A 46 2.57 -8.36 3.46
C GLU A 46 1.72 -7.74 2.35
N THR A 47 2.37 -7.34 1.26
CA THR A 47 1.67 -6.84 0.09
C THR A 47 1.27 -8.00 -0.80
N ARG A 48 0.03 -7.99 -1.25
CA ARG A 48 -0.54 -8.99 -2.16
C ARG A 48 -1.10 -8.28 -3.37
N VAL A 49 -0.67 -8.72 -4.54
CA VAL A 49 -1.10 -8.15 -5.81
C VAL A 49 -1.71 -9.26 -6.65
N PHE A 50 -2.92 -9.03 -7.12
CA PHE A 50 -3.68 -10.00 -7.91
C PHE A 50 -4.03 -9.43 -9.27
N GLU A 51 -4.04 -10.28 -10.31
CA GLU A 51 -4.62 -9.89 -11.58
C GLU A 51 -6.09 -9.52 -11.38
N ALA A 52 -6.53 -8.41 -11.95
CA ALA A 52 -7.93 -7.99 -11.84
C ALA A 52 -8.88 -8.99 -12.51
N GLU A 53 -8.42 -9.61 -13.60
CA GLU A 53 -9.24 -10.52 -14.42
C GLU A 53 -8.55 -11.85 -14.67
N GLY A 54 -7.77 -12.35 -13.72
CA GLY A 54 -7.06 -13.59 -13.87
C GLY A 54 -6.81 -14.27 -12.54
N PRO A 55 -6.29 -15.51 -12.58
CA PRO A 55 -6.09 -16.30 -11.37
C PRO A 55 -4.75 -16.05 -10.68
N ARG A 56 -3.83 -15.28 -11.27
CA ARG A 56 -2.47 -15.14 -10.75
C ARG A 56 -2.37 -14.03 -9.75
N GLY A 57 -1.47 -14.22 -8.78
CA GLY A 57 -1.14 -13.22 -7.79
C GLY A 57 0.27 -13.43 -7.28
N VAL A 58 0.80 -12.41 -6.67
CA VAL A 58 2.11 -12.44 -5.99
C VAL A 58 1.96 -11.84 -4.61
N ARG A 59 2.86 -12.24 -3.71
CA ARG A 59 2.93 -11.66 -2.37
C ARG A 59 4.38 -11.43 -1.99
N PHE A 60 4.61 -10.35 -1.29
CA PHE A 60 5.94 -9.97 -0.82
C PHE A 60 5.79 -8.92 0.28
N THR A 61 6.87 -8.65 0.99
CA THR A 61 6.88 -7.60 2.01
C THR A 61 7.91 -6.55 1.61
N LEU A 62 7.47 -5.29 1.51
CA LEU A 62 8.38 -4.17 1.39
C LEU A 62 9.02 -3.96 2.77
N GLN A 63 10.31 -4.24 2.92
CA GLN A 63 10.97 -4.19 4.22
C GLN A 63 11.91 -3.01 4.37
N ARG A 64 12.77 -2.80 3.38
CA ARG A 64 13.81 -1.77 3.48
C ARG A 64 13.28 -0.40 3.08
N PRO A 65 13.78 0.67 3.72
CA PRO A 65 13.48 2.01 3.25
C PRO A 65 13.75 2.16 1.75
N TRP A 66 12.82 2.83 1.08
CA TRP A 66 12.81 3.09 -0.36
C TRP A 66 12.57 1.89 -1.26
N SER A 67 12.38 0.68 -0.70
CA SER A 67 11.86 -0.41 -1.53
C SER A 67 10.49 -0.01 -2.07
N THR A 68 10.26 -0.30 -3.36
CA THR A 68 9.14 0.26 -4.10
C THR A 68 8.45 -0.81 -4.92
N VAL A 69 7.12 -0.77 -4.95
CA VAL A 69 6.32 -1.52 -5.91
C VAL A 69 5.61 -0.52 -6.82
N LEU A 70 5.64 -0.81 -8.12
CA LEU A 70 4.89 -0.08 -9.14
C LEU A 70 3.74 -0.94 -9.60
N LEU A 71 2.54 -0.39 -9.60
CA LEU A 71 1.32 -1.09 -9.96
C LEU A 71 0.65 -0.43 -11.16
N ASP A 72 0.27 -1.24 -12.15
CA ASP A 72 -0.67 -0.82 -13.18
C ASP A 72 -2.07 -0.98 -12.60
N ASP A 73 -2.65 0.13 -12.14
CA ASP A 73 -3.87 0.13 -11.36
C ASP A 73 -5.10 -0.36 -12.13
N GLU A 74 -5.03 -0.35 -13.45
CA GLU A 74 -6.12 -0.87 -14.29
C GLU A 74 -6.09 -2.39 -14.39
N ARG A 75 -4.93 -3.02 -14.21
CA ARG A 75 -4.72 -4.44 -14.46
C ARG A 75 -4.65 -5.29 -13.20
N VAL A 76 -4.44 -4.68 -12.06
CA VAL A 76 -4.29 -5.42 -10.79
C VAL A 76 -5.15 -4.82 -9.69
N ILE A 77 -5.44 -5.65 -8.69
CA ILE A 77 -5.94 -5.21 -7.39
C ILE A 77 -4.88 -5.56 -6.35
N HIS A 78 -4.83 -4.82 -5.27
CA HIS A 78 -3.81 -5.03 -4.26
C HIS A 78 -4.34 -4.79 -2.85
N GLU A 79 -3.65 -5.40 -1.89
CA GLU A 79 -3.90 -5.22 -0.47
C GLU A 79 -2.61 -5.34 0.31
N THR A 80 -2.63 -4.88 1.54
CA THR A 80 -1.57 -5.11 2.51
C THR A 80 -2.17 -5.71 3.76
N SER A 81 -1.63 -6.83 4.20
CA SER A 81 -2.15 -7.53 5.37
C SER A 81 -1.95 -6.70 6.65
N PRO A 82 -2.72 -6.96 7.70
CA PRO A 82 -2.57 -6.25 8.97
C PRO A 82 -1.17 -6.36 9.55
N ILE A 83 -0.79 -5.35 10.33
CA ILE A 83 0.46 -5.33 11.08
C ILE A 83 0.16 -5.59 12.55
N GLN A 84 1.08 -6.29 13.21
CA GLN A 84 1.03 -6.57 14.64
C GLN A 84 2.30 -6.08 15.31
N PRO A 85 2.22 -5.60 16.58
CA PRO A 85 3.41 -5.12 17.27
C PRO A 85 4.32 -6.28 17.69
N LEU A 86 5.63 -6.06 17.58
CA LEU A 86 6.65 -6.94 18.16
C LEU A 86 7.09 -6.44 19.53
N ALA A 87 6.72 -5.23 19.88
CA ALA A 87 7.06 -4.57 21.14
C ALA A 87 5.84 -3.73 21.56
N ASP A 88 6.03 -2.77 22.46
CA ASP A 88 4.93 -1.96 22.98
C ASP A 88 4.24 -1.12 21.90
N HIS A 89 5.00 -0.67 20.91
CA HIS A 89 4.48 0.20 19.88
C HIS A 89 5.24 -0.01 18.57
N GLY A 90 4.51 -0.14 17.49
CA GLY A 90 5.11 -0.30 16.17
C GLY A 90 4.37 0.50 15.12
N TRP A 91 4.99 0.70 13.95
CA TRP A 91 4.38 1.43 12.85
C TRP A 91 4.94 1.03 11.50
N ARG A 92 4.18 1.40 10.48
CA ARG A 92 4.55 1.26 9.07
C ARG A 92 4.28 2.59 8.39
N ASP A 93 5.32 3.18 7.85
CA ASP A 93 5.24 4.45 7.11
C ASP A 93 5.50 4.20 5.63
N THR A 94 4.62 4.71 4.79
CA THR A 94 4.75 4.62 3.35
C THR A 94 4.48 5.95 2.68
N LEU A 95 5.08 6.11 1.50
CA LEU A 95 4.75 7.19 0.57
C LEU A 95 4.06 6.55 -0.63
N VAL A 96 2.86 7.02 -0.94
CA VAL A 96 2.09 6.52 -2.08
C VAL A 96 1.97 7.62 -3.12
N LEU A 97 2.42 7.31 -4.34
CA LEU A 97 2.29 8.21 -5.48
C LEU A 97 1.24 7.65 -6.42
N THR A 98 0.26 8.49 -6.78
CA THR A 98 -0.73 8.12 -7.79
C THR A 98 -0.50 8.93 -9.06
N PHE A 99 -0.62 8.28 -10.20
CA PHE A 99 -0.35 8.86 -11.52
C PHE A 99 -1.60 8.78 -12.39
N ARG A 100 -2.08 9.93 -12.86
CA ARG A 100 -3.20 10.00 -13.81
C ARG A 100 -2.85 10.90 -14.99
N GLN A 101 -3.31 10.54 -16.17
CA GLN A 101 -3.13 11.38 -17.35
C GLN A 101 -4.23 12.43 -17.50
N GLY A 102 -5.45 12.11 -17.17
CA GLY A 102 -6.60 12.97 -17.45
C GLY A 102 -6.87 14.09 -16.46
N GLY A 103 -6.06 14.23 -15.42
CA GLY A 103 -6.25 15.23 -14.36
C GLY A 103 -6.13 14.59 -12.98
N PHE A 104 -6.28 15.41 -11.94
CA PHE A 104 -6.26 14.90 -10.57
C PHE A 104 -7.52 14.11 -10.28
N GLN A 105 -7.44 13.20 -9.32
CA GLN A 105 -8.56 12.40 -8.90
C GLN A 105 -9.63 13.28 -8.27
N SER A 106 -10.89 13.08 -8.67
CA SER A 106 -12.00 13.85 -8.15
C SER A 106 -12.32 13.44 -6.72
N GLU A 107 -12.75 14.41 -5.89
CA GLU A 107 -13.17 14.17 -4.52
C GLU A 107 -14.65 13.75 -4.40
N THR A 108 -15.37 13.76 -5.47
CA THR A 108 -16.82 13.46 -5.44
C THR A 108 -17.16 11.99 -5.23
#